data_0d4decc980f503e9080f59b616b0f24d
#
_entry.id   0d4decc980f503e9080f59b616b0f24d
#
_cell.length_a   1.000
_cell.length_b   1.000
_cell.length_c   1.000
_cell.angle_alpha   90.00
_cell.angle_beta   90.00
_cell.angle_gamma   90.00
#
_symmetry.space_group_name_H-M   'P 1'
#
loop_
_entity.id
_entity.type
_entity.pdbx_description
1 polymer ?
#
loop_
_entity_poly.entity_id
_entity_poly.type
_entity_poly.pdbx_seq_one_letter_code
_entity_poly.pdbx_strand_id
1 'polypeptide(L)'
;MNLKSFSQLNEALESSMGASMRIATFKRAYANVNNKPLLIKLLTGDLPPNNVANKKAIKWVAKAYGVYDDEIETYSSMYGDVGEGVLHFDGSQDDSNISIKQLEALLLLDCSKSEGNSFHSFEEFFLKMSSIEKKWFLRYWTRKPRNGFKSSSIVKAVAQLYNKENKVVERDVQFNALHEVVELYEAGQAPETNLIVGNYIKPMLAKAMPKSKWPKTNFVVEYKYDGNRYQIHRKDNRVIIFNRKGKDTTDQYPDVVEEVLKVPVNEFIVDGEIYPIKEDGTPEKHQKLGTRVHSKNKAEAVIKCPVKFVIFDMLQMNGIGYMDEPLSTRLEMWLNTLKVCPFPAHRIWSADESSMGVMAFYHAAIQDGFEGIIIKPLDAKWQSGKRSKDWIKYKPPLIELDVVIIGARYGDGKKANVFASFDIALKKEDEFYQIGSIGSGFSDVELNRLTNTLRKNIISNTKDTYNILPRVVLEVTGDVVTQNENGTYALRFPRCKRIRDDKPVADIDTYEEMVEKYG
;
A
#
# COMPACT_ATOMS: atom_id res chain seq x y z
N MET A 1 -2.04 -2.35 -31.59
CA MET A 1 -0.81 -2.69 -30.81
C MET A 1 -0.85 -4.18 -30.50
N ASN A 2 0.26 -4.86 -30.62
CA ASN A 2 0.49 -6.25 -30.21
C ASN A 2 1.48 -6.30 -29.04
N LEU A 3 1.76 -7.50 -28.51
CA LEU A 3 2.65 -7.70 -27.35
C LEU A 3 4.08 -7.22 -27.63
N LYS A 4 4.60 -7.44 -28.85
CA LYS A 4 5.90 -6.91 -29.29
C LYS A 4 5.99 -5.40 -29.08
N SER A 5 5.05 -4.64 -29.67
CA SER A 5 5.04 -3.18 -29.57
C SER A 5 4.81 -2.70 -28.13
N PHE A 6 4.02 -3.44 -27.34
CA PHE A 6 3.83 -3.16 -25.91
C PHE A 6 5.12 -3.40 -25.11
N SER A 7 5.85 -4.46 -25.39
CA SER A 7 7.15 -4.77 -24.77
C SER A 7 8.20 -3.71 -25.12
N GLN A 8 8.30 -3.32 -26.39
CA GLN A 8 9.19 -2.24 -26.85
C GLN A 8 8.89 -0.91 -26.18
N LEU A 9 7.61 -0.56 -26.00
CA LEU A 9 7.22 0.63 -25.24
C LEU A 9 7.73 0.54 -23.79
N ASN A 10 7.57 -0.58 -23.13
CA ASN A 10 7.98 -0.76 -21.74
C ASN A 10 9.51 -0.72 -21.58
N GLU A 11 10.29 -1.29 -22.51
CA GLU A 11 11.75 -1.14 -22.55
C GLU A 11 12.15 0.34 -22.69
N ALA A 12 11.52 1.07 -23.61
CA ALA A 12 11.79 2.48 -23.79
C ALA A 12 11.39 3.33 -22.57
N LEU A 13 10.34 2.96 -21.84
CA LEU A 13 9.94 3.61 -20.59
C LEU A 13 10.93 3.29 -19.46
N GLU A 14 11.38 2.04 -19.33
CA GLU A 14 12.34 1.61 -18.32
C GLU A 14 13.69 2.34 -18.49
N SER A 15 14.18 2.42 -19.72
CA SER A 15 15.43 3.09 -20.07
C SER A 15 15.37 4.62 -20.02
N SER A 16 14.17 5.22 -20.02
CA SER A 16 14.00 6.67 -20.00
C SER A 16 14.41 7.27 -18.64
N MET A 17 15.23 8.32 -18.67
CA MET A 17 15.67 9.04 -17.48
C MET A 17 14.66 10.14 -17.09
N GLY A 18 13.98 9.95 -15.95
CA GLY A 18 13.05 10.94 -15.40
C GLY A 18 11.62 10.90 -15.98
N ALA A 19 10.70 11.59 -15.32
CA ALA A 19 9.29 11.56 -15.65
C ALA A 19 8.96 12.22 -17.00
N SER A 20 9.63 13.33 -17.33
CA SER A 20 9.39 14.08 -18.57
C SER A 20 9.74 13.26 -19.81
N MET A 21 10.87 12.53 -19.79
CA MET A 21 11.25 11.65 -20.91
C MET A 21 10.26 10.49 -21.06
N ARG A 22 9.82 9.88 -19.96
CA ARG A 22 8.81 8.81 -19.99
C ARG A 22 7.49 9.30 -20.58
N ILE A 23 7.05 10.50 -20.22
CA ILE A 23 5.84 11.13 -20.79
C ILE A 23 6.02 11.31 -22.31
N ALA A 24 7.14 11.83 -22.76
CA ALA A 24 7.42 12.02 -24.19
C ALA A 24 7.48 10.68 -24.95
N THR A 25 8.12 9.67 -24.40
CA THR A 25 8.20 8.30 -24.95
C THR A 25 6.80 7.68 -25.08
N PHE A 26 6.00 7.77 -24.02
CA PHE A 26 4.62 7.28 -24.02
C PHE A 26 3.76 7.99 -25.08
N LYS A 27 3.80 9.33 -25.16
CA LYS A 27 3.01 10.11 -26.11
C LYS A 27 3.30 9.72 -27.57
N ARG A 28 4.57 9.47 -27.92
CA ARG A 28 4.95 9.00 -29.26
C ARG A 28 4.35 7.63 -29.60
N ALA A 29 4.41 6.69 -28.66
CA ALA A 29 3.83 5.37 -28.86
C ALA A 29 2.29 5.42 -28.91
N TYR A 30 1.68 6.23 -28.08
CA TYR A 30 0.23 6.38 -27.94
C TYR A 30 -0.47 6.82 -29.23
N ALA A 31 0.19 7.66 -30.03
CA ALA A 31 -0.35 8.16 -31.30
C ALA A 31 -0.73 7.02 -32.29
N ASN A 32 -0.03 5.88 -32.22
CA ASN A 32 -0.20 4.75 -33.14
C ASN A 32 -1.01 3.59 -32.52
N VAL A 33 -1.75 3.83 -31.42
CA VAL A 33 -2.52 2.79 -30.74
C VAL A 33 -3.99 2.88 -31.07
N ASN A 34 -4.57 1.81 -31.63
CA ASN A 34 -6.01 1.78 -31.96
C ASN A 34 -6.89 1.61 -30.72
N ASN A 35 -6.46 0.87 -29.71
CA ASN A 35 -7.20 0.68 -28.47
C ASN A 35 -6.46 1.37 -27.32
N LYS A 36 -6.66 2.67 -27.22
CA LYS A 36 -6.03 3.56 -26.23
C LYS A 36 -6.48 3.27 -24.80
N PRO A 37 -7.80 3.08 -24.52
CA PRO A 37 -8.25 2.71 -23.19
C PRO A 37 -7.60 1.44 -22.66
N LEU A 38 -7.49 0.39 -23.48
CA LEU A 38 -6.86 -0.86 -23.07
C LEU A 38 -5.36 -0.68 -22.76
N LEU A 39 -4.64 0.10 -23.57
CA LEU A 39 -3.25 0.43 -23.25
C LEU A 39 -3.12 1.10 -21.88
N ILE A 40 -3.97 2.08 -21.59
CA ILE A 40 -3.99 2.77 -20.29
C ILE A 40 -4.31 1.79 -19.16
N LYS A 41 -5.32 0.93 -19.33
CA LYS A 41 -5.71 -0.10 -18.37
C LYS A 41 -4.55 -1.03 -18.01
N LEU A 42 -3.82 -1.49 -19.01
CA LEU A 42 -2.62 -2.32 -18.81
C LEU A 42 -1.52 -1.55 -18.08
N LEU A 43 -1.16 -0.35 -18.54
CA LEU A 43 -0.07 0.46 -17.95
C LEU A 43 -0.36 0.90 -16.50
N THR A 44 -1.61 1.16 -16.15
CA THR A 44 -2.01 1.50 -14.79
C THR A 44 -2.14 0.29 -13.88
N GLY A 45 -2.19 -0.92 -14.45
CA GLY A 45 -2.46 -2.15 -13.73
C GLY A 45 -3.88 -2.25 -13.20
N ASP A 46 -4.81 -1.54 -13.84
CA ASP A 46 -6.23 -1.52 -13.49
C ASP A 46 -6.94 -2.77 -14.04
N LEU A 47 -6.50 -3.90 -13.52
CA LEU A 47 -6.99 -5.23 -13.84
C LEU A 47 -7.46 -5.90 -12.55
N PRO A 48 -8.49 -6.75 -12.60
CA PRO A 48 -8.91 -7.53 -11.45
C PRO A 48 -7.72 -8.21 -10.75
N PRO A 49 -7.74 -8.35 -9.43
CA PRO A 49 -6.67 -9.01 -8.71
C PRO A 49 -6.50 -10.45 -9.22
N ASN A 50 -5.26 -10.83 -9.49
CA ASN A 50 -4.87 -12.21 -9.71
C ASN A 50 -4.02 -12.69 -8.52
N ASN A 51 -4.02 -13.98 -8.25
CA ASN A 51 -3.27 -14.56 -7.12
C ASN A 51 -1.88 -15.04 -7.57
N VAL A 52 -1.24 -14.34 -8.53
CA VAL A 52 0.06 -14.73 -9.07
C VAL A 52 1.18 -14.03 -8.31
N ALA A 53 1.70 -14.72 -7.29
CA ALA A 53 2.96 -14.34 -6.64
C ALA A 53 4.17 -14.85 -7.43
N ASN A 54 5.36 -14.29 -7.19
CA ASN A 54 6.61 -14.71 -7.84
C ASN A 54 6.83 -16.23 -7.80
N LYS A 55 6.63 -16.86 -6.65
CA LYS A 55 6.80 -18.31 -6.48
C LYS A 55 5.90 -19.13 -7.41
N LYS A 56 4.68 -18.67 -7.66
CA LYS A 56 3.76 -19.32 -8.60
C LYS A 56 4.16 -19.07 -10.05
N ALA A 57 4.60 -17.87 -10.38
CA ALA A 57 5.11 -17.56 -11.72
C ALA A 57 6.34 -18.43 -12.05
N ILE A 58 7.28 -18.57 -11.12
CA ILE A 58 8.45 -19.46 -11.26
C ILE A 58 8.02 -20.90 -11.56
N LYS A 59 7.08 -21.46 -10.79
CA LYS A 59 6.57 -22.82 -11.01
C LYS A 59 5.93 -23.02 -12.39
N TRP A 60 5.15 -22.07 -12.85
CA TRP A 60 4.49 -22.18 -14.14
C TRP A 60 5.47 -22.02 -15.30
N VAL A 61 6.45 -21.13 -15.16
CA VAL A 61 7.54 -20.97 -16.14
C VAL A 61 8.41 -22.22 -16.21
N ALA A 62 8.84 -22.75 -15.05
CA ALA A 62 9.65 -23.96 -14.98
C ALA A 62 8.91 -25.15 -15.63
N LYS A 63 7.63 -25.33 -15.30
CA LYS A 63 6.79 -26.37 -15.90
C LYS A 63 6.65 -26.22 -17.41
N ALA A 64 6.48 -24.99 -17.93
CA ALA A 64 6.36 -24.73 -19.35
C ALA A 64 7.66 -25.04 -20.12
N TYR A 65 8.81 -24.80 -19.49
CA TYR A 65 10.12 -25.16 -20.08
C TYR A 65 10.53 -26.62 -19.82
N GLY A 66 9.82 -27.35 -18.95
CA GLY A 66 10.21 -28.72 -18.58
C GLY A 66 11.48 -28.77 -17.71
N VAL A 67 11.75 -27.72 -16.92
CA VAL A 67 12.91 -27.58 -16.02
C VAL A 67 12.48 -27.55 -14.55
N TYR A 68 13.44 -27.61 -13.64
CA TYR A 68 13.16 -27.49 -12.21
C TYR A 68 12.91 -26.04 -11.77
N ASP A 69 12.08 -25.86 -10.74
CA ASP A 69 11.73 -24.53 -10.18
C ASP A 69 12.96 -23.72 -9.76
N ASP A 70 13.98 -24.38 -9.22
CA ASP A 70 15.22 -23.78 -8.71
C ASP A 70 16.10 -23.20 -9.82
N GLU A 71 16.02 -23.72 -11.04
CA GLU A 71 16.71 -23.13 -12.20
C GLU A 71 16.13 -21.72 -12.48
N ILE A 72 14.82 -21.61 -12.62
CA ILE A 72 14.16 -20.32 -12.85
C ILE A 72 14.31 -19.38 -11.64
N GLU A 73 14.27 -19.92 -10.42
CA GLU A 73 14.48 -19.17 -9.19
C GLU A 73 15.89 -18.58 -9.12
N THR A 74 16.90 -19.33 -9.54
CA THR A 74 18.30 -18.89 -9.60
C THR A 74 18.45 -17.69 -10.54
N TYR A 75 17.94 -17.78 -11.78
CA TYR A 75 17.96 -16.66 -12.72
C TYR A 75 17.14 -15.46 -12.21
N SER A 76 15.97 -15.70 -11.62
CA SER A 76 15.13 -14.64 -11.05
C SER A 76 15.85 -13.89 -9.93
N SER A 77 16.58 -14.62 -9.08
CA SER A 77 17.35 -14.04 -7.98
C SER A 77 18.57 -13.28 -8.50
N MET A 78 19.29 -13.83 -9.48
CA MET A 78 20.47 -13.22 -10.08
C MET A 78 20.15 -11.88 -10.79
N TYR A 79 19.02 -11.82 -11.50
CA TYR A 79 18.62 -10.66 -12.30
C TYR A 79 17.53 -9.80 -11.65
N GLY A 80 17.05 -10.18 -10.46
CA GLY A 80 16.22 -9.34 -9.58
C GLY A 80 14.72 -9.47 -9.75
N ASP A 81 14.21 -10.11 -10.80
CA ASP A 81 12.80 -10.51 -10.94
C ASP A 81 12.63 -11.64 -11.96
N VAL A 82 11.48 -12.32 -11.88
CA VAL A 82 11.19 -13.46 -12.75
C VAL A 82 11.17 -13.10 -14.24
N GLY A 83 10.74 -11.89 -14.60
CA GLY A 83 10.73 -11.45 -16.00
C GLY A 83 12.14 -11.23 -16.53
N GLU A 84 13.00 -10.55 -15.78
CA GLU A 84 14.40 -10.34 -16.15
C GLU A 84 15.17 -11.67 -16.14
N GLY A 85 14.91 -12.53 -15.15
CA GLY A 85 15.49 -13.87 -15.10
C GLY A 85 15.19 -14.69 -16.34
N VAL A 86 13.93 -14.69 -16.79
CA VAL A 86 13.51 -15.40 -18.02
C VAL A 86 14.11 -14.79 -19.27
N LEU A 87 14.25 -13.46 -19.35
CA LEU A 87 14.94 -12.80 -20.48
C LEU A 87 16.36 -13.37 -20.70
N HIS A 88 17.07 -13.64 -19.60
CA HIS A 88 18.44 -14.18 -19.65
C HIS A 88 18.52 -15.71 -19.70
N PHE A 89 17.44 -16.38 -19.30
CA PHE A 89 17.33 -17.85 -19.38
C PHE A 89 16.96 -18.31 -20.79
N ASP A 90 16.04 -17.58 -21.44
CA ASP A 90 15.44 -17.91 -22.72
C ASP A 90 16.05 -17.06 -23.84
N GLY A 91 16.66 -17.68 -24.82
CA GLY A 91 17.27 -17.01 -25.96
C GLY A 91 16.33 -16.80 -27.15
N SER A 92 15.01 -17.03 -27.02
CA SER A 92 14.06 -16.95 -28.14
C SER A 92 13.97 -15.52 -28.71
N GLN A 93 14.08 -15.40 -30.05
CA GLN A 93 14.06 -14.12 -30.75
C GLN A 93 12.78 -13.89 -31.56
N ASP A 94 12.01 -14.95 -31.82
CA ASP A 94 10.81 -14.86 -32.64
C ASP A 94 9.69 -14.17 -31.87
N ASP A 95 9.18 -13.07 -32.45
CA ASP A 95 8.08 -12.32 -31.88
C ASP A 95 6.74 -13.04 -32.04
N SER A 96 5.95 -13.04 -31.00
CA SER A 96 4.58 -13.51 -31.04
C SER A 96 3.66 -12.49 -31.77
N ASN A 97 2.60 -12.99 -32.40
CA ASN A 97 1.54 -12.14 -32.96
C ASN A 97 0.41 -11.88 -31.94
N ILE A 98 0.71 -11.97 -30.62
CA ILE A 98 -0.26 -11.79 -29.53
C ILE A 98 -0.74 -10.34 -29.52
N SER A 99 -2.03 -10.14 -29.67
CA SER A 99 -2.66 -8.81 -29.53
C SER A 99 -2.72 -8.38 -28.06
N ILE A 100 -2.84 -7.07 -27.79
CA ILE A 100 -3.01 -6.58 -26.39
C ILE A 100 -4.32 -7.04 -25.75
N LYS A 101 -5.37 -7.42 -26.52
CA LYS A 101 -6.57 -8.07 -26.00
C LYS A 101 -6.31 -9.50 -25.52
N GLN A 102 -5.53 -10.26 -26.27
CA GLN A 102 -5.09 -11.59 -25.83
C GLN A 102 -4.15 -11.49 -24.62
N LEU A 103 -3.25 -10.48 -24.59
CA LEU A 103 -2.45 -10.18 -23.41
C LEU A 103 -3.31 -9.91 -22.17
N GLU A 104 -4.35 -9.07 -22.28
CA GLU A 104 -5.29 -8.84 -21.18
C GLU A 104 -5.91 -10.15 -20.70
N ALA A 105 -6.41 -10.98 -21.62
CA ALA A 105 -7.01 -12.27 -21.26
C ALA A 105 -6.01 -13.20 -20.53
N LEU A 106 -4.75 -13.25 -20.99
CA LEU A 106 -3.69 -14.03 -20.34
C LEU A 106 -3.36 -13.51 -18.94
N LEU A 107 -3.35 -12.19 -18.75
CA LEU A 107 -3.11 -11.57 -17.43
C LEU A 107 -4.26 -11.82 -16.43
N LEU A 108 -5.43 -12.22 -16.92
CA LEU A 108 -6.63 -12.53 -16.13
C LEU A 108 -6.86 -14.03 -15.92
N LEU A 109 -5.98 -14.90 -16.41
CA LEU A 109 -6.12 -16.35 -16.20
C LEU A 109 -6.25 -16.68 -14.71
N ASP A 110 -7.22 -17.53 -14.40
CA ASP A 110 -7.38 -18.07 -13.04
C ASP A 110 -6.25 -19.06 -12.73
N CYS A 111 -5.38 -18.64 -11.86
CA CYS A 111 -4.23 -19.43 -11.41
C CYS A 111 -4.45 -20.14 -10.07
N SER A 112 -5.67 -20.28 -9.59
CA SER A 112 -5.97 -20.93 -8.31
C SER A 112 -5.55 -22.40 -8.31
N LYS A 113 -5.61 -23.07 -9.46
CA LYS A 113 -5.19 -24.47 -9.66
C LYS A 113 -3.88 -24.53 -10.45
N SER A 114 -2.99 -25.43 -10.10
CA SER A 114 -1.70 -25.64 -10.78
C SER A 114 -1.81 -26.50 -12.05
N GLU A 115 -2.96 -27.08 -12.31
CA GLU A 115 -3.25 -27.96 -13.44
C GLU A 115 -4.61 -27.66 -14.02
N GLY A 116 -4.75 -27.76 -15.33
CA GLY A 116 -6.00 -27.53 -16.06
C GLY A 116 -5.86 -26.55 -17.20
N ASN A 117 -7.00 -26.15 -17.76
CA ASN A 117 -7.08 -25.30 -18.97
C ASN A 117 -6.30 -23.99 -18.86
N SER A 118 -6.23 -23.37 -17.67
CA SER A 118 -5.48 -22.12 -17.47
C SER A 118 -3.97 -22.31 -17.64
N PHE A 119 -3.39 -23.40 -17.15
CA PHE A 119 -1.97 -23.69 -17.37
C PHE A 119 -1.69 -24.00 -18.84
N HIS A 120 -2.52 -24.79 -19.47
CA HIS A 120 -2.36 -25.13 -20.90
C HIS A 120 -2.42 -23.87 -21.79
N SER A 121 -3.39 -22.97 -21.53
CA SER A 121 -3.45 -21.68 -22.23
C SER A 121 -2.21 -20.82 -21.96
N PHE A 122 -1.73 -20.76 -20.71
CA PHE A 122 -0.49 -20.06 -20.38
C PHE A 122 0.69 -20.64 -21.18
N GLU A 123 0.91 -21.96 -21.10
CA GLU A 123 2.02 -22.65 -21.75
C GLU A 123 2.04 -22.42 -23.26
N GLU A 124 0.88 -22.60 -23.93
CA GLU A 124 0.74 -22.41 -25.38
C GLU A 124 1.16 -21.02 -25.85
N PHE A 125 0.69 -19.98 -25.17
CA PHE A 125 1.02 -18.61 -25.54
C PHE A 125 2.41 -18.20 -25.06
N PHE A 126 2.83 -18.63 -23.86
CA PHE A 126 4.12 -18.28 -23.28
C PHE A 126 5.29 -18.80 -24.12
N LEU A 127 5.22 -20.02 -24.60
CA LEU A 127 6.28 -20.61 -25.42
C LEU A 127 6.40 -19.94 -26.81
N LYS A 128 5.35 -19.30 -27.30
CA LYS A 128 5.37 -18.54 -28.57
C LYS A 128 5.93 -17.12 -28.43
N MET A 129 6.12 -16.62 -27.21
CA MET A 129 6.64 -15.27 -26.96
C MET A 129 8.16 -15.24 -27.16
N SER A 130 8.69 -14.13 -27.66
CA SER A 130 10.12 -13.84 -27.57
C SER A 130 10.53 -13.60 -26.10
N SER A 131 11.82 -13.72 -25.82
CA SER A 131 12.35 -13.53 -24.46
C SER A 131 11.98 -12.16 -23.86
N ILE A 132 11.95 -11.10 -24.67
CA ILE A 132 11.55 -9.76 -24.26
C ILE A 132 10.03 -9.65 -24.00
N GLU A 133 9.21 -10.33 -24.78
CA GLU A 133 7.76 -10.41 -24.57
C GLU A 133 7.45 -11.19 -23.28
N LYS A 134 8.18 -12.30 -23.01
CA LYS A 134 8.09 -13.07 -21.75
C LYS A 134 8.45 -12.23 -20.55
N LYS A 135 9.53 -11.44 -20.61
CA LYS A 135 9.92 -10.49 -19.56
C LYS A 135 8.76 -9.59 -19.15
N TRP A 136 8.17 -8.89 -20.14
CA TRP A 136 7.11 -7.92 -19.84
C TRP A 136 5.80 -8.58 -19.48
N PHE A 137 5.45 -9.69 -20.11
CA PHE A 137 4.30 -10.49 -19.69
C PHE A 137 4.40 -10.88 -18.20
N LEU A 138 5.50 -11.48 -17.78
CA LEU A 138 5.71 -11.93 -16.40
C LEU A 138 5.69 -10.77 -15.39
N ARG A 139 6.26 -9.62 -15.73
CA ARG A 139 6.23 -8.42 -14.90
C ARG A 139 4.81 -7.88 -14.70
N TYR A 140 3.98 -7.88 -15.75
CA TYR A 140 2.57 -7.49 -15.65
C TYR A 140 1.73 -8.56 -14.97
N TRP A 141 2.00 -9.82 -15.21
CA TRP A 141 1.30 -10.92 -14.60
C TRP A 141 1.52 -10.98 -13.07
N THR A 142 2.75 -10.73 -12.61
CA THR A 142 3.09 -10.62 -11.19
C THR A 142 2.77 -9.24 -10.58
N ARG A 143 2.12 -8.35 -11.34
CA ARG A 143 1.76 -6.98 -10.91
C ARG A 143 2.96 -6.10 -10.51
N LYS A 144 4.12 -6.34 -11.08
CA LYS A 144 5.37 -5.60 -10.84
C LYS A 144 6.00 -5.10 -12.15
N PRO A 145 5.36 -4.18 -12.91
CA PRO A 145 5.83 -3.79 -14.24
C PRO A 145 7.22 -3.13 -14.23
N ARG A 146 7.64 -2.44 -13.16
CA ARG A 146 8.98 -1.85 -12.98
C ARG A 146 9.50 -0.94 -14.10
N ASN A 147 8.66 -0.51 -15.02
CA ASN A 147 9.02 0.39 -16.12
C ASN A 147 9.22 1.86 -15.70
N GLY A 148 9.02 2.18 -14.42
CA GLY A 148 9.18 3.53 -13.87
C GLY A 148 8.11 4.54 -14.27
N PHE A 149 7.12 4.15 -15.08
CA PHE A 149 6.04 5.02 -15.53
C PHE A 149 4.85 4.94 -14.58
N LYS A 150 4.86 5.78 -13.54
CA LYS A 150 3.86 5.77 -12.46
C LYS A 150 2.54 6.40 -12.90
N SER A 151 1.43 6.03 -12.24
CA SER A 151 0.08 6.54 -12.52
C SER A 151 0.01 8.07 -12.59
N SER A 152 0.72 8.80 -11.71
CA SER A 152 0.77 10.27 -11.77
C SER A 152 1.39 10.82 -13.07
N SER A 153 2.36 10.12 -13.64
CA SER A 153 2.96 10.49 -14.92
C SER A 153 2.05 10.13 -16.09
N ILE A 154 1.29 9.04 -15.99
CA ILE A 154 0.28 8.65 -16.99
C ILE A 154 -0.85 9.70 -17.02
N VAL A 155 -1.36 10.13 -15.87
CA VAL A 155 -2.37 11.20 -15.76
C VAL A 155 -1.87 12.49 -16.44
N LYS A 156 -0.63 12.91 -16.17
CA LYS A 156 -0.03 14.08 -16.84
C LYS A 156 0.08 13.91 -18.36
N ALA A 157 0.47 12.72 -18.80
CA ALA A 157 0.55 12.42 -20.24
C ALA A 157 -0.83 12.47 -20.91
N VAL A 158 -1.85 11.91 -20.27
CA VAL A 158 -3.26 11.97 -20.73
C VAL A 158 -3.75 13.42 -20.80
N ALA A 159 -3.48 14.24 -19.76
CA ALA A 159 -3.84 15.66 -19.77
C ALA A 159 -3.25 16.38 -20.99
N GLN A 160 -1.96 16.15 -21.29
CA GLN A 160 -1.31 16.75 -22.46
C GLN A 160 -1.84 16.21 -23.80
N LEU A 161 -2.19 14.92 -23.88
CA LEU A 161 -2.70 14.29 -25.12
C LEU A 161 -4.09 14.83 -25.49
N TYR A 162 -4.93 15.10 -24.50
CA TYR A 162 -6.31 15.59 -24.70
C TYR A 162 -6.46 17.10 -24.49
N ASN A 163 -5.33 17.84 -24.43
CA ASN A 163 -5.30 19.28 -24.24
C ASN A 163 -6.15 19.77 -23.06
N LYS A 164 -6.02 19.07 -21.92
CA LYS A 164 -6.72 19.40 -20.67
C LYS A 164 -5.73 19.83 -19.60
N GLU A 165 -6.18 20.68 -18.67
CA GLU A 165 -5.38 20.96 -17.47
C GLU A 165 -5.19 19.68 -16.64
N ASN A 166 -4.00 19.50 -16.08
CA ASN A 166 -3.69 18.31 -15.29
C ASN A 166 -4.67 18.10 -14.11
N LYS A 167 -5.10 19.21 -13.45
CA LYS A 167 -6.06 19.15 -12.35
C LYS A 167 -7.45 18.66 -12.78
N VAL A 168 -7.86 18.89 -14.04
CA VAL A 168 -9.13 18.38 -14.59
C VAL A 168 -9.06 16.86 -14.69
N VAL A 169 -8.01 16.33 -15.31
CA VAL A 169 -7.83 14.87 -15.41
C VAL A 169 -7.63 14.24 -14.02
N GLU A 170 -6.90 14.92 -13.12
CA GLU A 170 -6.77 14.48 -11.72
C GLU A 170 -8.13 14.39 -11.01
N ARG A 171 -9.08 15.31 -11.33
CA ARG A 171 -10.45 15.28 -10.82
C ARG A 171 -11.23 14.11 -11.42
N ASP A 172 -11.21 13.96 -12.73
CA ASP A 172 -11.98 12.94 -13.45
C ASP A 172 -11.60 11.52 -12.98
N VAL A 173 -10.30 11.28 -12.71
CA VAL A 173 -9.82 9.98 -12.17
C VAL A 173 -10.07 9.77 -10.67
N GLN A 174 -10.70 10.72 -9.99
CA GLN A 174 -11.21 10.49 -8.64
C GLN A 174 -12.49 9.64 -8.65
N PHE A 175 -13.28 9.77 -9.72
CA PHE A 175 -14.59 9.16 -9.86
C PHE A 175 -14.60 7.98 -10.84
N ASN A 176 -13.67 7.94 -11.77
CA ASN A 176 -13.60 6.97 -12.84
C ASN A 176 -12.21 6.34 -12.93
N ALA A 177 -12.08 5.13 -13.41
CA ALA A 177 -10.78 4.58 -13.76
C ALA A 177 -10.15 5.36 -14.92
N LEU A 178 -8.83 5.50 -14.95
CA LEU A 178 -8.18 6.33 -15.98
C LEU A 178 -8.47 5.85 -17.41
N HIS A 179 -8.64 4.54 -17.62
CA HIS A 179 -9.00 3.99 -18.92
C HIS A 179 -10.41 4.36 -19.35
N GLU A 180 -11.36 4.43 -18.41
CA GLU A 180 -12.74 4.89 -18.66
C GLU A 180 -12.75 6.38 -18.99
N VAL A 181 -11.96 7.20 -18.27
CA VAL A 181 -11.76 8.61 -18.58
C VAL A 181 -11.25 8.79 -20.01
N VAL A 182 -10.27 7.98 -20.42
CA VAL A 182 -9.72 8.03 -21.79
C VAL A 182 -10.76 7.60 -22.83
N GLU A 183 -11.57 6.60 -22.54
CA GLU A 183 -12.66 6.17 -23.44
C GLU A 183 -13.67 7.30 -23.68
N LEU A 184 -14.09 7.99 -22.60
CA LEU A 184 -14.99 9.14 -22.69
C LEU A 184 -14.35 10.31 -23.46
N TYR A 185 -13.06 10.59 -23.24
CA TYR A 185 -12.34 11.62 -24.00
C TYR A 185 -12.23 11.30 -25.49
N GLU A 186 -11.99 10.03 -25.87
CA GLU A 186 -12.02 9.59 -27.26
C GLU A 186 -13.40 9.73 -27.91
N ALA A 187 -14.47 9.55 -27.10
CA ALA A 187 -15.85 9.74 -27.53
C ALA A 187 -16.29 11.23 -27.53
N GLY A 188 -15.41 12.16 -27.14
CA GLY A 188 -15.76 13.58 -27.01
C GLY A 188 -16.69 13.89 -25.85
N GLN A 189 -16.80 12.98 -24.88
CA GLN A 189 -17.67 13.09 -23.71
C GLN A 189 -16.89 13.55 -22.48
N ALA A 190 -17.59 14.21 -21.55
CA ALA A 190 -17.04 14.54 -20.25
C ALA A 190 -17.32 13.39 -19.27
N PRO A 191 -16.34 12.97 -18.46
CA PRO A 191 -16.59 12.01 -17.38
C PRO A 191 -17.59 12.55 -16.36
N GLU A 192 -18.47 11.70 -15.87
CA GLU A 192 -19.29 12.04 -14.72
C GLU A 192 -18.43 12.21 -13.47
N THR A 193 -18.69 13.28 -12.73
CA THR A 193 -17.97 13.59 -11.48
C THR A 193 -18.85 13.41 -10.25
N ASN A 194 -19.93 12.65 -10.38
CA ASN A 194 -20.82 12.32 -9.28
C ASN A 194 -20.32 11.11 -8.49
N LEU A 195 -20.49 11.18 -7.18
CA LEU A 195 -20.21 10.05 -6.31
C LEU A 195 -21.30 8.97 -6.48
N ILE A 196 -20.89 7.79 -6.92
CA ILE A 196 -21.80 6.65 -7.11
C ILE A 196 -21.57 5.64 -5.99
N VAL A 197 -22.63 5.28 -5.27
CA VAL A 197 -22.57 4.20 -4.27
C VAL A 197 -22.17 2.90 -4.95
N GLY A 198 -21.13 2.26 -4.44
CA GLY A 198 -20.52 1.07 -5.03
C GLY A 198 -19.22 1.34 -5.78
N ASN A 199 -18.90 2.59 -6.12
CA ASN A 199 -17.62 2.96 -6.71
C ASN A 199 -16.67 3.48 -5.63
N TYR A 200 -15.57 2.74 -5.40
CA TYR A 200 -14.59 3.09 -4.38
C TYR A 200 -13.90 4.41 -4.65
N ILE A 201 -13.80 5.26 -3.63
CA ILE A 201 -13.13 6.56 -3.69
C ILE A 201 -11.76 6.43 -3.02
N LYS A 202 -10.69 6.84 -3.71
CA LYS A 202 -9.33 6.80 -3.13
C LYS A 202 -9.26 7.69 -1.88
N PRO A 203 -8.79 7.17 -0.72
CA PRO A 203 -8.85 7.90 0.54
C PRO A 203 -7.87 9.07 0.59
N MET A 204 -8.29 10.16 1.18
CA MET A 204 -7.39 11.24 1.61
C MET A 204 -6.54 10.76 2.79
N LEU A 205 -5.24 11.04 2.77
CA LEU A 205 -4.30 10.54 3.79
C LEU A 205 -3.75 11.67 4.64
N ALA A 206 -3.67 11.43 5.94
CA ALA A 206 -3.05 12.36 6.89
C ALA A 206 -1.51 12.39 6.77
N LYS A 207 -0.93 13.55 7.07
CA LYS A 207 0.52 13.80 7.09
C LYS A 207 0.98 14.15 8.50
N ALA A 208 2.12 13.62 8.93
CA ALA A 208 2.79 14.12 10.12
C ALA A 208 3.38 15.51 9.83
N MET A 209 3.09 16.47 10.70
CA MET A 209 3.58 17.84 10.58
C MET A 209 4.11 18.32 11.95
N PRO A 210 5.17 19.15 11.98
CA PRO A 210 5.64 19.75 13.22
C PRO A 210 4.57 20.67 13.82
N LYS A 211 4.55 20.81 15.15
CA LYS A 211 3.57 21.64 15.87
C LYS A 211 3.48 23.10 15.36
N SER A 212 4.60 23.65 14.86
CA SER A 212 4.63 24.99 14.25
C SER A 212 3.80 25.14 12.98
N LYS A 213 3.36 24.02 12.37
CA LYS A 213 2.52 23.99 11.16
C LYS A 213 1.08 23.57 11.44
N TRP A 214 0.69 23.42 12.71
CA TRP A 214 -0.68 23.15 13.08
C TRP A 214 -1.57 24.37 12.84
N PRO A 215 -2.85 24.19 12.50
CA PRO A 215 -3.80 25.28 12.44
C PRO A 215 -3.92 25.92 13.83
N LYS A 216 -4.09 27.23 13.87
CA LYS A 216 -4.21 27.98 15.12
C LYS A 216 -5.67 28.17 15.55
N THR A 217 -6.57 28.21 14.58
CA THR A 217 -7.99 28.45 14.75
C THR A 217 -8.79 27.60 13.76
N ASN A 218 -10.07 27.45 13.98
CA ASN A 218 -11.03 26.83 13.06
C ASN A 218 -10.65 25.40 12.65
N PHE A 219 -10.41 24.53 13.62
CA PHE A 219 -10.08 23.13 13.39
C PHE A 219 -10.81 22.22 14.39
N VAL A 220 -10.81 20.93 14.08
CA VAL A 220 -11.28 19.85 14.94
C VAL A 220 -10.12 18.88 15.24
N VAL A 221 -10.12 18.33 16.44
CA VAL A 221 -9.19 17.28 16.86
C VAL A 221 -9.98 16.00 17.13
N GLU A 222 -9.49 14.90 16.61
CA GLU A 222 -10.10 13.58 16.75
C GLU A 222 -9.07 12.58 17.29
N TYR A 223 -9.53 11.52 17.94
CA TYR A 223 -8.66 10.39 18.25
C TYR A 223 -8.15 9.73 16.99
N LYS A 224 -6.89 9.36 16.99
CA LYS A 224 -6.31 8.49 15.98
C LYS A 224 -6.50 7.04 16.41
N TYR A 225 -7.53 6.42 15.87
CA TYR A 225 -7.85 5.02 16.14
C TYR A 225 -6.78 4.08 15.58
N ASP A 226 -6.44 3.02 16.31
CA ASP A 226 -5.49 1.99 15.86
C ASP A 226 -6.26 0.81 15.24
N GLY A 227 -6.75 1.03 14.03
CA GLY A 227 -7.57 0.08 13.29
C GLY A 227 -7.18 -0.03 11.83
N ASN A 228 -8.12 -0.50 11.04
CA ASN A 228 -8.06 -0.48 9.60
C ASN A 228 -9.10 0.51 9.06
N ARG A 229 -8.68 1.34 8.11
CA ARG A 229 -9.56 2.30 7.45
C ARG A 229 -10.44 1.61 6.45
N TYR A 230 -11.73 1.94 6.52
CA TYR A 230 -12.77 1.47 5.62
C TYR A 230 -13.63 2.59 5.11
N GLN A 231 -14.14 2.42 3.90
CA GLN A 231 -15.16 3.25 3.30
C GLN A 231 -16.44 2.43 3.22
N ILE A 232 -17.52 2.93 3.80
CA ILE A 232 -18.82 2.26 3.78
C ILE A 232 -19.74 2.98 2.83
N HIS A 233 -20.27 2.21 1.89
CA HIS A 233 -21.28 2.60 0.94
C HIS A 233 -22.59 1.91 1.27
N ARG A 234 -23.66 2.68 1.39
CA ARG A 234 -25.00 2.13 1.54
C ARG A 234 -25.94 2.67 0.47
N LYS A 235 -26.75 1.79 -0.12
CA LYS A 235 -27.91 2.16 -0.92
C LYS A 235 -29.03 1.19 -0.59
N ASP A 236 -30.10 1.69 0.01
CA ASP A 236 -31.21 0.92 0.54
C ASP A 236 -30.73 -0.19 1.50
N ASN A 237 -31.01 -1.44 1.20
CA ASN A 237 -30.57 -2.59 1.99
C ASN A 237 -29.18 -3.14 1.59
N ARG A 238 -28.54 -2.54 0.60
CA ARG A 238 -27.20 -2.94 0.16
C ARG A 238 -26.14 -2.12 0.86
N VAL A 239 -25.23 -2.81 1.56
CA VAL A 239 -24.04 -2.23 2.18
C VAL A 239 -22.79 -2.83 1.55
N ILE A 240 -21.80 -2.01 1.26
CA ILE A 240 -20.48 -2.44 0.78
C ILE A 240 -19.42 -1.78 1.66
N ILE A 241 -18.50 -2.61 2.18
CA ILE A 241 -17.37 -2.16 3.02
C ILE A 241 -16.07 -2.33 2.24
N PHE A 242 -15.55 -1.23 1.70
CA PHE A 242 -14.27 -1.23 1.01
C PHE A 242 -13.11 -0.98 1.97
N ASN A 243 -12.08 -1.82 1.89
CA ASN A 243 -10.84 -1.53 2.61
C ASN A 243 -10.05 -0.39 1.93
N ARG A 244 -8.98 0.06 2.56
CA ARG A 244 -8.11 1.15 2.05
C ARG A 244 -7.57 0.96 0.62
N LYS A 245 -7.59 -0.26 0.08
CA LYS A 245 -7.13 -0.59 -1.28
C LYS A 245 -8.28 -0.71 -2.28
N GLY A 246 -9.53 -0.49 -1.85
CA GLY A 246 -10.72 -0.62 -2.68
C GLY A 246 -11.22 -2.06 -2.85
N LYS A 247 -10.72 -3.01 -2.06
CA LYS A 247 -11.25 -4.37 -2.05
C LYS A 247 -12.51 -4.41 -1.21
N ASP A 248 -13.57 -5.00 -1.73
CA ASP A 248 -14.79 -5.33 -0.98
C ASP A 248 -14.45 -6.38 0.10
N THR A 249 -14.78 -6.06 1.33
CA THR A 249 -14.57 -6.86 2.53
C THR A 249 -15.80 -6.98 3.40
N THR A 250 -16.97 -6.74 2.81
CA THR A 250 -18.29 -6.71 3.49
C THR A 250 -18.54 -7.98 4.29
N ASP A 251 -18.16 -9.13 3.75
CA ASP A 251 -18.29 -10.44 4.39
C ASP A 251 -17.50 -10.59 5.70
N GLN A 252 -16.50 -9.75 5.93
CA GLN A 252 -15.67 -9.79 7.13
C GLN A 252 -16.32 -9.09 8.33
N TYR A 253 -17.34 -8.26 8.09
CA TYR A 253 -17.95 -7.36 9.07
C TYR A 253 -19.48 -7.39 9.07
N PRO A 254 -20.12 -8.57 9.23
CA PRO A 254 -21.58 -8.68 9.19
C PRO A 254 -22.26 -7.86 10.31
N ASP A 255 -21.65 -7.80 11.49
CA ASP A 255 -22.07 -6.98 12.62
C ASP A 255 -22.05 -5.46 12.31
N VAL A 256 -21.04 -4.98 11.60
CA VAL A 256 -20.99 -3.58 11.14
C VAL A 256 -22.07 -3.32 10.09
N VAL A 257 -22.33 -4.28 9.19
CA VAL A 257 -23.43 -4.18 8.20
C VAL A 257 -24.77 -4.02 8.89
N GLU A 258 -25.06 -4.83 9.92
CA GLU A 258 -26.29 -4.74 10.69
C GLU A 258 -26.47 -3.36 11.35
N GLU A 259 -25.40 -2.81 11.93
CA GLU A 259 -25.43 -1.48 12.51
C GLU A 259 -25.61 -0.37 11.47
N VAL A 260 -24.95 -0.48 10.32
CA VAL A 260 -25.09 0.47 9.20
C VAL A 260 -26.53 0.48 8.66
N LEU A 261 -27.20 -0.65 8.63
CA LEU A 261 -28.61 -0.75 8.19
C LEU A 261 -29.60 -0.09 9.14
N LYS A 262 -29.24 0.15 10.41
CA LYS A 262 -30.07 0.89 11.39
C LYS A 262 -30.00 2.40 11.21
N VAL A 263 -29.02 2.92 10.44
CA VAL A 263 -28.90 4.35 10.16
C VAL A 263 -30.13 4.86 9.40
N PRO A 264 -30.78 5.97 9.80
CA PRO A 264 -32.05 6.43 9.19
C PRO A 264 -31.84 7.17 7.86
N VAL A 265 -30.81 6.81 7.10
CA VAL A 265 -30.48 7.34 5.77
C VAL A 265 -30.21 6.17 4.83
N ASN A 266 -30.90 6.12 3.71
CA ASN A 266 -30.87 4.98 2.81
C ASN A 266 -29.73 5.02 1.78
N GLU A 267 -29.14 6.18 1.54
CA GLU A 267 -28.05 6.31 0.57
C GLU A 267 -26.94 7.23 1.11
N PHE A 268 -25.74 6.66 1.32
CA PHE A 268 -24.57 7.44 1.74
C PHE A 268 -23.24 6.75 1.45
N ILE A 269 -22.18 7.56 1.44
CA ILE A 269 -20.78 7.13 1.42
C ILE A 269 -20.08 7.82 2.59
N VAL A 270 -19.52 7.04 3.50
CA VAL A 270 -18.77 7.52 4.66
C VAL A 270 -17.39 6.87 4.74
N ASP A 271 -16.47 7.59 5.36
CA ASP A 271 -15.10 7.13 5.61
C ASP A 271 -14.88 7.01 7.12
N GLY A 272 -14.26 5.93 7.55
CA GLY A 272 -14.11 5.65 8.98
C GLY A 272 -13.01 4.65 9.28
N GLU A 273 -12.88 4.31 10.55
CA GLU A 273 -11.94 3.32 11.05
C GLU A 273 -12.71 2.20 11.75
N ILE A 274 -12.38 0.95 11.44
CA ILE A 274 -12.80 -0.21 12.22
C ILE A 274 -11.61 -0.62 13.10
N TYR A 275 -11.82 -0.65 14.41
CA TYR A 275 -10.80 -1.06 15.37
C TYR A 275 -11.37 -2.10 16.33
N PRO A 276 -10.51 -3.02 16.84
CA PRO A 276 -10.94 -4.05 17.76
C PRO A 276 -11.14 -3.47 19.17
N ILE A 277 -12.12 -4.03 19.88
CA ILE A 277 -12.41 -3.66 21.25
C ILE A 277 -12.36 -4.89 22.16
N LYS A 278 -12.08 -4.65 23.45
CA LYS A 278 -12.21 -5.63 24.52
C LYS A 278 -13.67 -5.75 24.96
N GLU A 279 -13.96 -6.70 25.85
CA GLU A 279 -15.30 -6.91 26.40
C GLU A 279 -15.83 -5.69 27.17
N ASP A 280 -14.93 -4.91 27.80
CA ASP A 280 -15.26 -3.66 28.48
C ASP A 280 -15.48 -2.46 27.54
N GLY A 281 -15.35 -2.67 26.22
CA GLY A 281 -15.50 -1.65 25.18
C GLY A 281 -14.27 -0.76 24.96
N THR A 282 -13.18 -0.97 25.70
CA THR A 282 -11.91 -0.25 25.50
C THR A 282 -11.17 -0.75 24.26
N PRO A 283 -10.28 0.06 23.63
CA PRO A 283 -9.51 -0.37 22.47
C PRO A 283 -8.66 -1.62 22.76
N GLU A 284 -8.62 -2.53 21.78
CA GLU A 284 -7.75 -3.70 21.77
C GLU A 284 -6.61 -3.48 20.76
N LYS A 285 -5.54 -4.25 20.85
CA LYS A 285 -4.39 -4.17 19.94
C LYS A 285 -4.81 -4.44 18.49
N HIS A 286 -4.37 -3.59 17.56
CA HIS A 286 -4.67 -3.68 16.12
C HIS A 286 -4.49 -5.09 15.53
N GLN A 287 -3.48 -5.85 15.99
CA GLN A 287 -3.19 -7.20 15.50
C GLN A 287 -4.38 -8.16 15.63
N LYS A 288 -5.26 -7.92 16.59
CA LYS A 288 -6.48 -8.70 16.78
C LYS A 288 -7.40 -8.70 15.55
N LEU A 289 -7.38 -7.63 14.73
CA LEU A 289 -8.12 -7.56 13.47
C LEU A 289 -7.71 -8.65 12.47
N GLY A 290 -6.52 -9.24 12.59
CA GLY A 290 -6.11 -10.39 11.79
C GLY A 290 -7.12 -11.54 11.88
N THR A 291 -7.76 -11.73 13.03
CA THR A 291 -8.83 -12.72 13.24
C THR A 291 -10.01 -12.49 12.29
N ARG A 292 -10.42 -11.21 12.10
CA ARG A 292 -11.52 -10.86 11.17
C ARG A 292 -11.11 -11.05 9.71
N VAL A 293 -9.91 -10.61 9.35
CA VAL A 293 -9.43 -10.56 7.97
C VAL A 293 -9.17 -11.98 7.43
N HIS A 294 -8.57 -12.86 8.25
CA HIS A 294 -8.10 -14.17 7.78
C HIS A 294 -9.03 -15.34 8.11
N SER A 295 -10.03 -15.15 8.98
CA SER A 295 -10.95 -16.23 9.36
C SER A 295 -11.82 -16.69 8.17
N LYS A 296 -11.96 -18.00 8.04
CA LYS A 296 -12.94 -18.61 7.14
C LYS A 296 -14.35 -18.65 7.78
N ASN A 297 -14.43 -18.77 9.10
CA ASN A 297 -15.68 -18.73 9.85
C ASN A 297 -15.97 -17.30 10.34
N LYS A 298 -16.81 -16.57 9.62
CA LYS A 298 -17.09 -15.15 9.91
C LYS A 298 -17.89 -14.97 11.21
N ALA A 299 -18.84 -15.83 11.49
CA ALA A 299 -19.64 -15.76 12.73
C ALA A 299 -18.76 -15.93 13.99
N GLU A 300 -17.85 -16.90 13.97
CA GLU A 300 -16.90 -17.11 15.05
C GLU A 300 -15.93 -15.92 15.18
N ALA A 301 -15.50 -15.35 14.07
CA ALA A 301 -14.61 -14.20 14.06
C ALA A 301 -15.24 -12.96 14.70
N VAL A 302 -16.55 -12.75 14.53
CA VAL A 302 -17.32 -11.68 15.20
C VAL A 302 -17.19 -11.80 16.71
N ILE A 303 -17.38 -13.00 17.24
CA ILE A 303 -17.31 -13.26 18.70
C ILE A 303 -15.87 -13.10 19.21
N LYS A 304 -14.87 -13.67 18.51
CA LYS A 304 -13.47 -13.65 18.93
C LYS A 304 -12.80 -12.28 18.83
N CYS A 305 -13.31 -11.41 17.99
CA CYS A 305 -12.76 -10.08 17.76
C CYS A 305 -13.92 -9.08 17.59
N PRO A 306 -14.59 -8.66 18.66
CA PRO A 306 -15.54 -7.57 18.58
C PRO A 306 -14.87 -6.31 18.08
N VAL A 307 -15.59 -5.53 17.27
CA VAL A 307 -15.06 -4.32 16.65
C VAL A 307 -16.01 -3.15 16.84
N LYS A 308 -15.45 -1.95 16.74
CA LYS A 308 -16.21 -0.70 16.68
C LYS A 308 -15.88 0.01 15.37
N PHE A 309 -16.89 0.56 14.72
CA PHE A 309 -16.71 1.43 13.56
C PHE A 309 -16.90 2.88 13.98
N VAL A 310 -15.97 3.73 13.61
CA VAL A 310 -16.02 5.17 13.86
C VAL A 310 -15.95 5.92 12.55
N ILE A 311 -16.95 6.78 12.30
CA ILE A 311 -17.02 7.61 11.11
C ILE A 311 -16.33 8.94 11.41
N PHE A 312 -15.40 9.33 10.56
CA PHE A 312 -14.67 10.58 10.70
C PHE A 312 -14.83 11.52 9.49
N ASP A 313 -15.50 11.07 8.42
CA ASP A 313 -15.87 11.93 7.30
C ASP A 313 -17.09 11.36 6.53
N MET A 314 -17.83 12.24 5.85
CA MET A 314 -18.98 11.90 5.01
C MET A 314 -18.75 12.49 3.62
N LEU A 315 -18.89 11.68 2.58
CA LEU A 315 -18.55 12.03 1.22
C LEU A 315 -19.77 12.22 0.33
N GLN A 316 -20.83 11.45 0.58
CA GLN A 316 -22.10 11.52 -0.17
C GLN A 316 -23.27 11.18 0.74
N MET A 317 -24.40 11.84 0.55
CA MET A 317 -25.65 11.53 1.21
C MET A 317 -26.83 11.82 0.26
N ASN A 318 -27.75 10.88 0.13
CA ASN A 318 -28.95 10.97 -0.72
C ASN A 318 -28.65 11.46 -2.16
N GLY A 319 -27.60 10.90 -2.77
CA GLY A 319 -27.17 11.24 -4.13
C GLY A 319 -26.35 12.54 -4.23
N ILE A 320 -26.23 13.33 -3.17
CA ILE A 320 -25.49 14.61 -3.17
C ILE A 320 -24.07 14.35 -2.69
N GLY A 321 -23.07 14.72 -3.52
CA GLY A 321 -21.65 14.65 -3.19
C GLY A 321 -21.19 15.88 -2.39
N TYR A 322 -20.39 15.64 -1.33
CA TYR A 322 -19.89 16.69 -0.43
C TYR A 322 -18.36 16.82 -0.44
N MET A 323 -17.66 16.17 -1.36
CA MET A 323 -16.18 16.21 -1.38
C MET A 323 -15.61 17.62 -1.57
N ASP A 324 -16.31 18.46 -2.34
CA ASP A 324 -15.94 19.85 -2.60
C ASP A 324 -16.40 20.81 -1.49
N GLU A 325 -17.18 20.34 -0.52
CA GLU A 325 -17.63 21.13 0.62
C GLU A 325 -16.57 21.16 1.73
N PRO A 326 -16.53 22.22 2.56
CA PRO A 326 -15.72 22.26 3.76
C PRO A 326 -16.00 21.07 4.71
N LEU A 327 -15.00 20.68 5.49
CA LEU A 327 -15.16 19.63 6.51
C LEU A 327 -16.29 19.95 7.49
N SER A 328 -16.43 21.23 7.90
CA SER A 328 -17.53 21.67 8.78
C SER A 328 -18.90 21.29 8.22
N THR A 329 -19.16 21.57 6.96
CA THR A 329 -20.42 21.20 6.28
C THR A 329 -20.60 19.67 6.26
N ARG A 330 -19.56 18.92 5.90
CA ARG A 330 -19.64 17.45 5.85
C ARG A 330 -19.94 16.84 7.22
N LEU A 331 -19.33 17.37 8.28
CA LEU A 331 -19.57 16.91 9.65
C LEU A 331 -20.95 17.32 10.16
N GLU A 332 -21.38 18.54 9.87
CA GLU A 332 -22.70 19.05 10.26
C GLU A 332 -23.82 18.22 9.63
N MET A 333 -23.73 17.99 8.33
CA MET A 333 -24.70 17.14 7.61
C MET A 333 -24.80 15.73 8.21
N TRP A 334 -23.65 15.15 8.54
CA TRP A 334 -23.60 13.85 9.19
C TRP A 334 -24.18 13.89 10.62
N LEU A 335 -23.76 14.82 11.44
CA LEU A 335 -24.22 14.94 12.84
C LEU A 335 -25.71 15.27 12.94
N ASN A 336 -26.23 16.14 12.09
CA ASN A 336 -27.64 16.51 12.09
C ASN A 336 -28.55 15.36 11.65
N THR A 337 -28.09 14.55 10.72
CA THR A 337 -28.82 13.37 10.23
C THR A 337 -28.80 12.24 11.27
N LEU A 338 -27.76 12.18 12.10
CA LEU A 338 -27.44 11.05 12.96
C LEU A 338 -27.55 11.38 14.46
N LYS A 339 -28.51 12.19 14.86
CA LYS A 339 -28.83 12.40 16.30
C LYS A 339 -28.96 11.09 17.10
N VAL A 340 -28.95 9.95 16.41
CA VAL A 340 -29.08 8.58 16.93
C VAL A 340 -27.98 7.65 16.37
N CYS A 341 -26.88 8.18 15.85
CA CYS A 341 -25.86 7.33 15.22
C CYS A 341 -24.98 6.59 16.22
N PRO A 342 -24.80 5.26 16.06
CA PRO A 342 -23.92 4.47 16.90
C PRO A 342 -22.42 4.69 16.67
N PHE A 343 -22.03 5.61 15.77
CA PHE A 343 -20.65 5.76 15.28
C PHE A 343 -20.04 7.15 15.43
N PRO A 344 -20.14 7.84 16.60
CA PRO A 344 -19.52 9.15 16.76
C PRO A 344 -18.02 9.03 16.85
N ALA A 345 -17.28 9.84 16.06
CA ALA A 345 -15.87 10.07 16.36
C ALA A 345 -15.75 10.95 17.61
N HIS A 346 -14.80 10.64 18.49
CA HIS A 346 -14.42 11.54 19.57
C HIS A 346 -13.76 12.79 18.97
N ARG A 347 -14.34 13.96 19.28
CA ARG A 347 -13.89 15.26 18.76
C ARG A 347 -13.90 16.32 19.84
N ILE A 348 -12.92 17.18 19.78
CA ILE A 348 -13.01 18.51 20.38
C ILE A 348 -13.06 19.54 19.25
N TRP A 349 -13.93 20.52 19.42
CA TRP A 349 -14.02 21.67 18.53
C TRP A 349 -13.18 22.78 19.13
N SER A 350 -12.23 23.31 18.38
CA SER A 350 -11.42 24.43 18.82
C SER A 350 -11.56 25.59 17.85
N ALA A 351 -12.06 26.69 18.35
CA ALA A 351 -12.06 27.97 17.63
C ALA A 351 -10.80 28.80 17.97
N ASP A 352 -10.26 28.68 19.21
CA ASP A 352 -9.21 29.56 19.75
C ASP A 352 -8.24 28.85 20.71
N GLU A 353 -8.16 27.54 20.67
CA GLU A 353 -7.36 26.88 21.69
C GLU A 353 -5.86 26.93 21.42
N SER A 354 -5.16 27.34 22.48
CA SER A 354 -3.73 27.20 22.60
C SER A 354 -3.31 25.73 22.32
N SER A 355 -2.11 25.54 21.80
CA SER A 355 -1.48 24.22 21.65
C SER A 355 -1.58 23.32 22.90
N MET A 356 -1.92 23.90 24.05
CA MET A 356 -2.08 23.24 25.34
C MET A 356 -3.35 22.39 25.42
N GLY A 357 -4.50 22.87 24.90
CA GLY A 357 -5.75 22.07 24.85
C GLY A 357 -5.64 20.88 23.91
N VAL A 358 -4.99 21.05 22.74
CA VAL A 358 -4.71 19.97 21.79
C VAL A 358 -3.80 18.90 22.44
N MET A 359 -2.81 19.32 23.22
CA MET A 359 -1.91 18.39 23.90
C MET A 359 -2.60 17.66 25.05
N ALA A 360 -3.49 18.31 25.80
CA ALA A 360 -4.29 17.63 26.81
C ALA A 360 -5.17 16.53 26.21
N PHE A 361 -5.83 16.84 25.06
CA PHE A 361 -6.61 15.85 24.33
C PHE A 361 -5.74 14.70 23.77
N TYR A 362 -4.51 15.01 23.32
CA TYR A 362 -3.55 13.99 22.91
C TYR A 362 -3.18 13.05 24.07
N HIS A 363 -2.87 13.59 25.24
CA HIS A 363 -2.55 12.76 26.41
C HIS A 363 -3.74 11.90 26.84
N ALA A 364 -4.96 12.44 26.81
CA ALA A 364 -6.17 11.66 27.03
C ALA A 364 -6.31 10.53 26.00
N ALA A 365 -6.08 10.81 24.72
CA ALA A 365 -6.12 9.79 23.66
C ALA A 365 -5.15 8.63 23.93
N ILE A 366 -3.93 8.93 24.39
CA ILE A 366 -2.93 7.90 24.73
C ILE A 366 -3.37 7.10 25.97
N GLN A 367 -3.90 7.76 27.00
CA GLN A 367 -4.42 7.10 28.21
C GLN A 367 -5.60 6.18 27.90
N ASP A 368 -6.47 6.58 26.98
CA ASP A 368 -7.60 5.78 26.50
C ASP A 368 -7.20 4.64 25.54
N GLY A 369 -5.89 4.48 25.26
CA GLY A 369 -5.34 3.39 24.43
C GLY A 369 -5.39 3.64 22.93
N PHE A 370 -5.58 4.88 22.47
CA PHE A 370 -5.54 5.24 21.06
C PHE A 370 -4.12 5.62 20.58
N GLU A 371 -3.88 5.55 19.25
CA GLU A 371 -2.54 5.77 18.65
C GLU A 371 -2.07 7.23 18.73
N GLY A 372 -2.94 8.16 19.04
CA GLY A 372 -2.68 9.59 19.04
C GLY A 372 -3.88 10.41 18.59
N ILE A 373 -3.63 11.47 17.84
CA ILE A 373 -4.67 12.39 17.37
C ILE A 373 -4.56 12.72 15.89
N ILE A 374 -5.70 13.14 15.31
CA ILE A 374 -5.78 13.74 13.97
C ILE A 374 -6.33 15.16 14.13
N ILE A 375 -5.64 16.15 13.57
CA ILE A 375 -6.05 17.55 13.54
C ILE A 375 -6.50 17.88 12.13
N LYS A 376 -7.69 18.47 11.97
CA LYS A 376 -8.32 18.79 10.68
C LYS A 376 -8.87 20.21 10.68
N PRO A 377 -8.39 21.11 9.80
CA PRO A 377 -9.05 22.40 9.56
C PRO A 377 -10.49 22.21 9.09
N LEU A 378 -11.40 23.00 9.59
CA LEU A 378 -12.83 22.92 9.30
C LEU A 378 -13.20 23.37 7.88
N ASP A 379 -12.37 24.17 7.25
CA ASP A 379 -12.49 24.59 5.84
C ASP A 379 -11.86 23.61 4.84
N ALA A 380 -11.24 22.53 5.31
CA ALA A 380 -10.57 21.57 4.47
C ALA A 380 -11.55 20.80 3.57
N LYS A 381 -11.27 20.77 2.27
CA LYS A 381 -11.97 19.94 1.29
C LYS A 381 -11.36 18.56 1.21
N TRP A 382 -12.15 17.59 0.76
CA TRP A 382 -11.63 16.25 0.49
C TRP A 382 -10.66 16.24 -0.69
N GLN A 383 -9.53 15.55 -0.54
CA GLN A 383 -8.50 15.43 -1.57
C GLN A 383 -8.23 13.95 -1.86
N SER A 384 -9.04 13.37 -2.74
CA SER A 384 -8.98 11.94 -3.09
C SER A 384 -7.57 11.50 -3.49
N GLY A 385 -7.09 10.41 -2.87
CA GLY A 385 -5.80 9.78 -3.16
C GLY A 385 -4.58 10.60 -2.75
N LYS A 386 -4.73 11.81 -2.19
CA LYS A 386 -3.61 12.68 -1.81
C LYS A 386 -3.26 12.53 -0.32
N ARG A 387 -1.97 12.65 -0.03
CA ARG A 387 -1.48 12.86 1.33
C ARG A 387 -1.53 14.37 1.62
N SER A 388 -2.61 14.77 2.24
CA SER A 388 -2.91 16.18 2.48
C SER A 388 -2.15 16.75 3.68
N LYS A 389 -1.87 18.06 3.62
CA LYS A 389 -1.40 18.86 4.75
C LYS A 389 -2.56 19.27 5.66
N ASP A 390 -3.80 19.17 5.18
CA ASP A 390 -5.01 19.57 5.90
C ASP A 390 -5.45 18.49 6.91
N TRP A 391 -4.98 17.25 6.76
CA TRP A 391 -5.13 16.23 7.79
C TRP A 391 -3.79 15.96 8.44
N ILE A 392 -3.65 16.38 9.69
CA ILE A 392 -2.38 16.31 10.42
C ILE A 392 -2.48 15.22 11.47
N LYS A 393 -1.66 14.19 11.34
CA LYS A 393 -1.53 13.17 12.36
C LYS A 393 -0.42 13.51 13.34
N TYR A 394 -0.71 13.31 14.61
CA TYR A 394 0.26 13.41 15.69
C TYR A 394 0.15 12.16 16.58
N LYS A 395 1.29 11.54 16.85
CA LYS A 395 1.40 10.34 17.66
C LYS A 395 2.67 10.42 18.52
N PRO A 396 2.86 9.53 19.50
CA PRO A 396 4.06 9.51 20.32
C PRO A 396 5.34 9.62 19.50
N PRO A 397 6.40 10.23 20.02
CA PRO A 397 7.70 10.25 19.38
C PRO A 397 8.13 8.82 19.06
N LEU A 398 8.87 8.67 17.96
CA LEU A 398 9.41 7.37 17.60
C LEU A 398 10.34 6.86 18.68
N ILE A 399 10.30 5.56 18.90
CA ILE A 399 11.29 4.84 19.70
C ILE A 399 12.62 4.94 18.97
N GLU A 400 13.68 5.35 19.63
CA GLU A 400 15.03 5.39 19.09
C GLU A 400 15.91 4.37 19.84
N LEU A 401 16.57 3.50 19.09
CA LEU A 401 17.45 2.45 19.61
C LEU A 401 18.73 2.36 18.76
N ASP A 402 19.84 2.09 19.42
CA ASP A 402 21.07 1.66 18.77
C ASP A 402 21.12 0.12 18.75
N VAL A 403 21.12 -0.45 17.56
CA VAL A 403 21.00 -1.90 17.31
C VAL A 403 22.15 -2.41 16.47
N VAL A 404 22.39 -3.73 16.46
CA VAL A 404 23.41 -4.35 15.62
C VAL A 404 22.75 -5.16 14.49
N ILE A 405 23.39 -5.21 13.33
CA ILE A 405 23.01 -6.09 12.21
C ILE A 405 23.51 -7.50 12.50
N ILE A 406 22.61 -8.48 12.46
CA ILE A 406 22.90 -9.92 12.62
C ILE A 406 22.57 -10.75 11.39
N GLY A 407 21.80 -10.20 10.44
CA GLY A 407 21.41 -10.88 9.21
C GLY A 407 21.21 -9.90 8.06
N ALA A 408 21.32 -10.38 6.83
CA ALA A 408 21.10 -9.57 5.64
C ALA A 408 20.49 -10.39 4.50
N ARG A 409 19.66 -9.74 3.67
CA ARG A 409 19.06 -10.30 2.46
C ARG A 409 19.23 -9.36 1.30
N TYR A 410 19.46 -9.90 0.10
CA TYR A 410 19.47 -9.12 -1.12
C TYR A 410 18.09 -8.53 -1.42
N GLY A 411 18.09 -7.41 -2.11
CA GLY A 411 16.86 -6.79 -2.57
C GLY A 411 16.36 -7.38 -3.88
N ASP A 412 15.24 -6.85 -4.35
CA ASP A 412 14.64 -7.18 -5.66
C ASP A 412 14.96 -6.12 -6.72
N GLY A 413 14.94 -6.50 -7.98
CA GLY A 413 15.09 -5.61 -9.13
C GLY A 413 16.42 -4.84 -9.09
N LYS A 414 16.38 -3.51 -9.16
CA LYS A 414 17.59 -2.67 -9.14
C LYS A 414 18.48 -2.87 -7.90
N LYS A 415 17.95 -3.48 -6.85
CA LYS A 415 18.68 -3.79 -5.60
C LYS A 415 19.06 -5.26 -5.47
N ALA A 416 18.93 -6.08 -6.52
CA ALA A 416 19.25 -7.51 -6.50
C ALA A 416 20.72 -7.80 -6.13
N ASN A 417 21.63 -6.90 -6.42
CA ASN A 417 23.07 -7.06 -6.16
C ASN A 417 23.54 -6.40 -4.85
N VAL A 418 22.62 -5.82 -4.07
CA VAL A 418 22.94 -5.20 -2.78
C VAL A 418 22.03 -5.74 -1.69
N PHE A 419 22.56 -5.87 -0.48
CA PHE A 419 21.72 -6.14 0.67
C PHE A 419 20.75 -4.98 0.88
N ALA A 420 19.46 -5.27 0.96
CA ALA A 420 18.40 -4.28 1.08
C ALA A 420 17.44 -4.52 2.25
N SER A 421 17.63 -5.65 2.96
CA SER A 421 16.92 -5.96 4.20
C SER A 421 17.92 -6.53 5.21
N PHE A 422 17.85 -6.04 6.46
CA PHE A 422 18.78 -6.40 7.51
C PHE A 422 18.02 -6.84 8.75
N ASP A 423 18.38 -7.97 9.34
CA ASP A 423 17.89 -8.38 10.65
C ASP A 423 18.67 -7.64 11.73
N ILE A 424 17.94 -7.02 12.66
CA ILE A 424 18.49 -6.18 13.71
C ILE A 424 18.25 -6.79 15.07
N ALA A 425 19.24 -6.65 15.96
CA ALA A 425 19.22 -7.22 17.28
C ALA A 425 19.69 -6.25 18.35
N LEU A 426 19.26 -6.50 19.58
CA LEU A 426 19.77 -5.90 20.82
C LEU A 426 20.57 -6.95 21.59
N LYS A 427 21.43 -6.49 22.48
CA LYS A 427 22.15 -7.35 23.40
C LYS A 427 21.19 -7.82 24.51
N LYS A 428 21.20 -9.13 24.78
CA LYS A 428 20.48 -9.75 25.90
C LYS A 428 21.45 -10.71 26.58
N GLU A 429 21.87 -10.38 27.80
CA GLU A 429 22.97 -11.07 28.46
C GLU A 429 24.23 -11.10 27.56
N ASP A 430 24.74 -12.25 27.18
CA ASP A 430 25.90 -12.42 26.29
C ASP A 430 25.52 -12.73 24.84
N GLU A 431 24.23 -12.71 24.49
CA GLU A 431 23.71 -13.06 23.17
C GLU A 431 23.06 -11.85 22.47
N PHE A 432 22.88 -11.96 21.15
CA PHE A 432 22.14 -10.97 20.36
C PHE A 432 20.73 -11.49 20.05
N TYR A 433 19.72 -10.75 20.52
CA TYR A 433 18.33 -11.09 20.36
C TYR A 433 17.69 -10.28 19.26
N GLN A 434 17.18 -10.96 18.21
CA GLN A 434 16.54 -10.30 17.08
C GLN A 434 15.25 -9.59 17.50
N ILE A 435 15.16 -8.30 17.20
CA ILE A 435 13.99 -7.47 17.49
C ILE A 435 13.22 -7.02 16.25
N GLY A 436 13.66 -7.39 15.06
CA GLY A 436 12.98 -7.05 13.82
C GLY A 436 13.87 -7.11 12.59
N SER A 437 13.31 -6.66 11.46
CA SER A 437 14.04 -6.52 10.20
C SER A 437 13.79 -5.14 9.59
N ILE A 438 14.84 -4.53 9.01
CA ILE A 438 14.83 -3.18 8.48
C ILE A 438 15.23 -3.17 7.00
N GLY A 439 14.42 -2.49 6.17
CA GLY A 439 14.69 -2.32 4.72
C GLY A 439 14.50 -0.88 4.24
N SER A 440 14.40 0.09 5.16
CA SER A 440 14.14 1.49 4.83
C SER A 440 15.03 2.44 5.63
N GLY A 441 15.20 3.67 5.12
CA GLY A 441 16.03 4.68 5.73
C GLY A 441 17.46 4.72 5.20
N PHE A 442 17.79 3.94 4.19
CA PHE A 442 19.10 3.90 3.55
C PHE A 442 19.08 4.56 2.17
N SER A 443 20.12 5.30 1.85
CA SER A 443 20.45 5.70 0.48
C SER A 443 21.09 4.55 -0.30
N ASP A 444 21.10 4.65 -1.63
CA ASP A 444 21.74 3.63 -2.48
C ASP A 444 23.27 3.56 -2.22
N VAL A 445 23.90 4.68 -1.85
CA VAL A 445 25.32 4.72 -1.47
C VAL A 445 25.57 3.94 -0.17
N GLU A 446 24.72 4.13 0.84
CA GLU A 446 24.80 3.39 2.11
C GLU A 446 24.54 1.90 1.93
N LEU A 447 23.58 1.51 1.08
CA LEU A 447 23.32 0.09 0.78
C LEU A 447 24.53 -0.58 0.12
N ASN A 448 25.19 0.10 -0.84
CA ASN A 448 26.40 -0.42 -1.46
C ASN A 448 27.55 -0.55 -0.43
N ARG A 449 27.74 0.46 0.41
CA ARG A 449 28.74 0.44 1.48
C ARG A 449 28.50 -0.71 2.47
N LEU A 450 27.26 -0.84 2.97
CA LEU A 450 26.86 -1.92 3.86
C LEU A 450 27.07 -3.29 3.21
N THR A 451 26.67 -3.46 1.95
CA THR A 451 26.86 -4.73 1.24
C THR A 451 28.34 -5.13 1.20
N ASN A 452 29.22 -4.19 0.84
CA ASN A 452 30.66 -4.46 0.78
C ASN A 452 31.28 -4.79 2.16
N THR A 453 30.78 -4.13 3.22
CA THR A 453 31.21 -4.39 4.59
C THR A 453 30.69 -5.74 5.10
N LEU A 454 29.39 -6.01 4.89
CA LEU A 454 28.74 -7.20 5.44
C LEU A 454 29.16 -8.49 4.72
N ARG A 455 29.45 -8.44 3.41
CA ARG A 455 30.02 -9.59 2.67
C ARG A 455 31.27 -10.17 3.32
N LYS A 456 32.11 -9.32 3.93
CA LYS A 456 33.33 -9.72 4.64
C LYS A 456 33.05 -10.33 6.03
N ASN A 457 31.82 -10.20 6.51
CA ASN A 457 31.40 -10.61 7.84
C ASN A 457 30.32 -11.71 7.80
N ILE A 458 30.14 -12.40 6.66
CA ILE A 458 29.22 -13.53 6.55
C ILE A 458 29.79 -14.70 7.34
N ILE A 459 28.96 -15.26 8.25
CA ILE A 459 29.29 -16.44 9.06
C ILE A 459 28.73 -17.69 8.39
N SER A 460 27.51 -17.61 7.93
CA SER A 460 26.77 -18.70 7.26
C SER A 460 25.64 -18.13 6.41
N ASN A 461 25.04 -18.96 5.58
CA ASN A 461 23.84 -18.57 4.82
C ASN A 461 22.83 -19.70 4.80
N THR A 462 21.56 -19.31 4.83
CA THR A 462 20.41 -20.12 4.45
C THR A 462 19.99 -19.74 3.05
N LYS A 463 18.96 -20.41 2.47
CA LYS A 463 18.47 -20.12 1.12
C LYS A 463 18.22 -18.61 0.88
N ASP A 464 17.70 -17.91 1.88
CA ASP A 464 17.22 -16.52 1.72
C ASP A 464 17.92 -15.49 2.63
N THR A 465 18.72 -15.92 3.61
CA THR A 465 19.32 -15.02 4.62
C THR A 465 20.78 -15.35 4.85
N TYR A 466 21.61 -14.32 4.83
CA TYR A 466 23.02 -14.37 5.21
C TYR A 466 23.14 -13.97 6.68
N ASN A 467 23.64 -14.88 7.52
CA ASN A 467 23.97 -14.58 8.91
C ASN A 467 25.27 -13.78 8.96
N ILE A 468 25.23 -12.66 9.67
CA ILE A 468 26.29 -11.67 9.68
C ILE A 468 26.91 -11.60 11.08
N LEU A 469 28.24 -11.57 11.15
CA LEU A 469 28.95 -11.30 12.40
C LEU A 469 28.57 -9.91 12.92
N PRO A 470 28.06 -9.78 14.16
CA PRO A 470 27.55 -8.51 14.71
C PRO A 470 28.68 -7.48 14.89
N ARG A 471 28.84 -6.58 13.92
CA ARG A 471 29.88 -5.54 13.92
C ARG A 471 29.39 -4.17 13.48
N VAL A 472 28.26 -4.11 12.80
CA VAL A 472 27.71 -2.87 12.26
C VAL A 472 26.55 -2.41 13.13
N VAL A 473 26.72 -1.24 13.74
CA VAL A 473 25.70 -0.60 14.58
C VAL A 473 24.88 0.38 13.77
N LEU A 474 23.57 0.36 13.96
CA LEU A 474 22.62 1.30 13.37
C LEU A 474 21.86 2.03 14.48
N GLU A 475 21.67 3.34 14.32
CA GLU A 475 20.61 4.06 15.02
C GLU A 475 19.32 3.88 14.24
N VAL A 476 18.32 3.29 14.87
CA VAL A 476 17.03 3.01 14.26
C VAL A 476 15.89 3.72 15.00
N THR A 477 14.83 4.02 14.26
CA THR A 477 13.58 4.49 14.84
C THR A 477 12.48 3.46 14.59
N GLY A 478 11.56 3.29 15.54
CA GLY A 478 10.38 2.44 15.39
C GLY A 478 9.12 3.10 15.94
N ASP A 479 7.96 2.59 15.54
CA ASP A 479 6.68 3.17 15.94
C ASP A 479 6.25 2.70 17.34
N VAL A 480 6.44 1.42 17.65
CA VAL A 480 6.01 0.78 18.90
C VAL A 480 6.76 -0.53 19.13
N VAL A 481 6.96 -0.91 20.37
CA VAL A 481 7.39 -2.25 20.76
C VAL A 481 6.14 -3.11 20.96
N THR A 482 6.12 -4.31 20.37
CA THR A 482 4.99 -5.24 20.47
C THR A 482 5.46 -6.60 20.98
N GLN A 483 4.65 -7.21 21.84
CA GLN A 483 4.90 -8.57 22.30
C GLN A 483 4.28 -9.58 21.32
N ASN A 484 5.07 -10.56 20.90
CA ASN A 484 4.63 -11.67 20.07
C ASN A 484 3.92 -12.74 20.90
N GLU A 485 3.25 -13.70 20.26
CA GLU A 485 2.56 -14.81 20.92
C GLU A 485 3.46 -15.65 21.84
N ASN A 486 4.75 -15.70 21.55
CA ASN A 486 5.78 -16.40 22.35
C ASN A 486 6.27 -15.59 23.56
N GLY A 487 5.68 -14.42 23.84
CA GLY A 487 6.11 -13.55 24.93
C GLY A 487 7.33 -12.67 24.63
N THR A 488 7.87 -12.73 23.41
CA THR A 488 9.05 -11.96 23.00
C THR A 488 8.65 -10.59 22.45
N TYR A 489 9.49 -9.57 22.66
CA TYR A 489 9.22 -8.21 22.18
C TYR A 489 9.98 -7.90 20.90
N ALA A 490 9.33 -7.15 20.00
CA ALA A 490 9.89 -6.73 18.73
C ALA A 490 9.57 -5.26 18.42
N LEU A 491 10.47 -4.59 17.72
CA LEU A 491 10.29 -3.21 17.25
C LEU A 491 9.48 -3.19 15.95
N ARG A 492 8.34 -2.53 15.95
CA ARG A 492 7.45 -2.43 14.79
C ARG A 492 7.82 -1.26 13.89
N PHE A 493 7.83 -1.51 12.57
CA PHE A 493 8.18 -0.54 11.53
C PHE A 493 9.54 0.13 11.72
N PRO A 494 10.61 -0.64 11.97
CA PRO A 494 11.92 -0.04 12.14
C PRO A 494 12.41 0.64 10.86
N ARG A 495 13.11 1.78 11.05
CA ARG A 495 13.76 2.54 9.97
C ARG A 495 15.15 2.96 10.40
N CYS A 496 16.12 2.84 9.51
CA CYS A 496 17.44 3.38 9.77
C CYS A 496 17.39 4.90 9.78
N LYS A 497 17.94 5.49 10.84
CA LYS A 497 18.20 6.92 10.97
C LYS A 497 19.60 7.25 10.50
N ARG A 498 20.58 6.44 10.90
CA ARG A 498 21.98 6.50 10.44
C ARG A 498 22.76 5.25 10.80
N ILE A 499 23.87 5.04 10.10
CA ILE A 499 24.90 4.05 10.45
C ILE A 499 25.80 4.67 11.53
N ARG A 500 26.06 3.92 12.60
CA ARG A 500 26.83 4.35 13.77
C ARG A 500 28.26 3.83 13.71
N ASP A 501 29.08 4.44 12.83
CA ASP A 501 30.50 4.12 12.74
C ASP A 501 31.28 4.55 14.00
N ASP A 502 30.69 5.44 14.78
CA ASP A 502 31.19 6.03 16.01
C ASP A 502 30.91 5.19 17.26
N LYS A 503 30.01 4.17 17.16
CA LYS A 503 29.54 3.42 18.33
C LYS A 503 30.00 1.96 18.29
N PRO A 504 30.72 1.45 19.30
CA PRO A 504 31.08 0.04 19.39
C PRO A 504 29.84 -0.82 19.71
N VAL A 505 29.87 -2.08 19.31
CA VAL A 505 28.79 -3.04 19.55
C VAL A 505 28.54 -3.28 21.06
N ALA A 506 29.56 -3.09 21.88
CA ALA A 506 29.42 -3.23 23.33
C ALA A 506 28.47 -2.18 23.95
N ASP A 507 28.29 -1.05 23.30
CA ASP A 507 27.56 0.11 23.81
C ASP A 507 26.17 0.27 23.17
N ILE A 508 25.66 -0.73 22.45
CA ILE A 508 24.28 -0.69 21.93
C ILE A 508 23.27 -0.84 23.09
N ASP A 509 22.03 -0.45 22.79
CA ASP A 509 20.95 -0.64 23.77
C ASP A 509 20.73 -2.13 24.05
N THR A 510 20.23 -2.43 25.25
CA THR A 510 19.91 -3.81 25.66
C THR A 510 18.44 -4.14 25.43
N TYR A 511 18.14 -5.43 25.33
CA TYR A 511 16.77 -5.91 25.21
C TYR A 511 15.93 -5.55 26.42
N GLU A 512 16.53 -5.64 27.61
CA GLU A 512 15.89 -5.30 28.88
C GLU A 512 15.52 -3.81 28.95
N GLU A 513 16.43 -2.91 28.57
CA GLU A 513 16.13 -1.46 28.50
C GLU A 513 15.01 -1.14 27.53
N MET A 514 14.97 -1.81 26.36
CA MET A 514 13.88 -1.65 25.42
C MET A 514 12.54 -2.10 26.02
N VAL A 515 12.52 -3.25 26.72
CA VAL A 515 11.29 -3.80 27.33
C VAL A 515 10.84 -2.94 28.50
N GLU A 516 11.75 -2.51 29.37
CA GLU A 516 11.43 -1.66 30.53
C GLU A 516 10.85 -0.32 30.11
N LYS A 517 11.41 0.28 29.05
CA LYS A 517 11.04 1.64 28.63
C LYS A 517 9.84 1.67 27.68
N TYR A 518 9.61 0.63 26.89
CA TYR A 518 8.66 0.66 25.78
C TYR A 518 7.77 -0.61 25.67
N GLY A 519 7.99 -1.65 26.50
CA GLY A 519 7.31 -2.95 26.44
C GLY A 519 5.88 -3.03 26.97
#